data_0d698507af7b6ff237b8d2275380ca40
#
_entry.id   0d698507af7b6ff237b8d2275380ca40
#
_cell.length_a   1.000
_cell.length_b   1.000
_cell.length_c   1.000
_cell.angle_alpha   90.00
_cell.angle_beta   90.00
_cell.angle_gamma   90.00
#
_symmetry.space_group_name_H-M   'P 1'
#
loop_
_entity.id
_entity.type
_entity.pdbx_description
1 polymer ?
#
loop_
_entity_poly.entity_id
_entity_poly.type
_entity_poly.pdbx_seq_one_letter_code
_entity_poly.pdbx_strand_id
1 'polypeptide(L)'
;MTSTPTVEIRRAADRAATKISWLDSKHSFSFGSHYDPANTHHGLLLVNNDDQVAPGTGFDTHPHRDMEIVTWVLRGSLVHQDSTGNSGVIYPGLAQRMSAGRGIMHSEKNDSWTLTGDPTHQEPVHFVQMWVVPDESGVDPGYQQLEIDDELLRGGLVTIASGMPEHADATAITVRNRYAALRGARMQPGDTIELPEAPYLHLFVPRGAVTLEGAGPLHEGDAVRFTASGGQRVTATEPSELLVWEMHAGLAAA
;
A
#
# COMPACT_ATOMS: atom_id res chain seq x y z
N MET A 1 -16.58 -22.01 8.03
CA MET A 1 -15.61 -23.04 7.57
C MET A 1 -14.23 -22.48 7.88
N THR A 2 -13.41 -23.18 8.64
CA THR A 2 -12.04 -22.75 8.91
C THR A 2 -11.23 -22.94 7.63
N SER A 3 -10.68 -21.85 7.09
CA SER A 3 -9.81 -21.90 5.93
C SER A 3 -8.55 -22.73 6.26
N THR A 4 -8.09 -23.52 5.30
CA THR A 4 -6.81 -24.23 5.45
C THR A 4 -5.67 -23.21 5.45
N PRO A 5 -4.72 -23.25 6.40
CA PRO A 5 -3.58 -22.37 6.41
C PRO A 5 -2.77 -22.49 5.12
N THR A 6 -2.49 -21.35 4.48
CA THR A 6 -1.65 -21.30 3.28
C THR A 6 -0.69 -20.12 3.33
N VAL A 7 0.50 -20.31 2.72
CA VAL A 7 1.49 -19.26 2.47
C VAL A 7 1.85 -19.33 0.99
N GLU A 8 1.51 -18.28 0.25
CA GLU A 8 1.72 -18.21 -1.21
C GLU A 8 2.67 -17.06 -1.56
N ILE A 9 3.84 -17.39 -2.10
CA ILE A 9 4.81 -16.40 -2.58
C ILE A 9 4.44 -15.97 -4.00
N ARG A 10 4.36 -14.66 -4.22
CA ARG A 10 4.22 -14.01 -5.52
C ARG A 10 5.50 -13.26 -5.85
N ARG A 11 6.26 -13.77 -6.80
CA ARG A 11 7.55 -13.18 -7.19
C ARG A 11 7.34 -11.89 -7.99
N ALA A 12 8.27 -10.97 -7.83
CA ALA A 12 8.26 -9.69 -8.57
C ALA A 12 8.21 -9.90 -10.09
N ALA A 13 8.90 -10.93 -10.59
CA ALA A 13 8.95 -11.28 -12.02
C ALA A 13 7.62 -11.83 -12.57
N ASP A 14 6.75 -12.35 -11.70
CA ASP A 14 5.47 -12.96 -12.10
C ASP A 14 4.31 -11.94 -12.07
N ARG A 15 4.57 -10.71 -11.61
CA ARG A 15 3.56 -9.65 -11.55
C ARG A 15 3.26 -9.12 -12.93
N ALA A 16 1.98 -8.91 -13.25
CA ALA A 16 1.59 -8.19 -14.45
C ALA A 16 2.17 -6.77 -14.43
N ALA A 17 2.53 -6.24 -15.59
CA ALA A 17 3.13 -4.93 -15.69
C ALA A 17 2.48 -4.08 -16.80
N THR A 18 2.28 -2.80 -16.51
CA THR A 18 1.94 -1.76 -17.49
C THR A 18 3.14 -0.87 -17.67
N LYS A 19 3.71 -0.87 -18.89
CA LYS A 19 4.86 -0.03 -19.21
C LYS A 19 4.56 0.83 -20.42
N ILE A 20 4.52 2.14 -20.19
CA ILE A 20 4.31 3.17 -21.22
C ILE A 20 5.37 4.27 -21.06
N SER A 21 5.31 5.32 -21.86
CA SER A 21 6.36 6.36 -21.88
C SER A 21 6.60 7.06 -20.54
N TRP A 22 5.59 7.14 -19.67
CA TRP A 22 5.65 7.88 -18.41
C TRP A 22 5.39 7.04 -17.16
N LEU A 23 4.95 5.78 -17.34
CA LEU A 23 4.57 4.89 -16.22
C LEU A 23 5.23 3.52 -16.40
N ASP A 24 5.89 3.05 -15.34
CA ASP A 24 6.26 1.65 -15.15
C ASP A 24 5.54 1.17 -13.88
N SER A 25 4.49 0.35 -14.05
CA SER A 25 3.61 -0.11 -12.97
C SER A 25 3.59 -1.62 -12.93
N LYS A 26 3.75 -2.20 -11.74
CA LYS A 26 3.63 -3.64 -11.50
C LYS A 26 2.44 -3.93 -10.59
N HIS A 27 1.61 -4.88 -11.00
CA HIS A 27 0.33 -5.17 -10.37
C HIS A 27 0.37 -6.48 -9.60
N SER A 28 0.01 -6.46 -8.31
CA SER A 28 -0.14 -7.69 -7.50
C SER A 28 -1.44 -8.42 -7.78
N PHE A 29 -2.45 -7.72 -8.30
CA PHE A 29 -3.79 -8.23 -8.62
C PHE A 29 -4.19 -7.81 -10.03
N SER A 30 -5.33 -8.31 -10.50
CA SER A 30 -5.95 -7.86 -11.75
C SER A 30 -6.16 -6.35 -11.72
N PHE A 31 -5.62 -5.64 -12.73
CA PHE A 31 -5.71 -4.19 -12.82
C PHE A 31 -5.67 -3.73 -14.29
N GLY A 32 -6.50 -2.76 -14.65
CA GLY A 32 -6.55 -2.21 -16.00
C GLY A 32 -6.84 -3.28 -17.06
N SER A 33 -5.94 -3.43 -18.03
CA SER A 33 -6.04 -4.44 -19.08
C SER A 33 -5.57 -5.84 -18.67
N HIS A 34 -4.97 -5.99 -17.49
CA HIS A 34 -4.50 -7.26 -16.97
C HIS A 34 -5.58 -7.88 -16.07
N TYR A 35 -6.29 -8.87 -16.61
CA TYR A 35 -7.38 -9.52 -15.88
C TYR A 35 -7.15 -11.03 -15.78
N ASP A 36 -7.08 -11.50 -14.52
CA ASP A 36 -7.09 -12.91 -14.15
C ASP A 36 -8.18 -13.10 -13.08
N PRO A 37 -9.27 -13.84 -13.37
CA PRO A 37 -10.37 -14.04 -12.42
C PRO A 37 -9.94 -14.78 -11.15
N ALA A 38 -8.82 -15.49 -11.16
CA ALA A 38 -8.25 -16.16 -10.00
C ALA A 38 -7.35 -15.24 -9.15
N ASN A 39 -7.08 -14.00 -9.62
CA ASN A 39 -6.17 -13.05 -8.99
C ASN A 39 -6.75 -11.64 -8.89
N THR A 40 -7.96 -11.51 -8.36
CA THR A 40 -8.67 -10.22 -8.24
C THR A 40 -8.46 -9.53 -6.89
N HIS A 41 -8.14 -10.28 -5.84
CA HIS A 41 -8.01 -9.77 -4.47
C HIS A 41 -7.34 -10.77 -3.54
N HIS A 42 -7.00 -10.30 -2.33
CA HIS A 42 -6.68 -11.15 -1.18
C HIS A 42 -7.26 -10.52 0.09
N GLY A 43 -8.14 -11.23 0.80
CA GLY A 43 -8.93 -10.65 1.88
C GLY A 43 -9.76 -9.45 1.38
N LEU A 44 -9.46 -8.27 1.90
CA LEU A 44 -10.11 -6.99 1.54
C LEU A 44 -9.27 -6.15 0.57
N LEU A 45 -8.03 -6.56 0.27
CA LEU A 45 -7.10 -5.85 -0.59
C LEU A 45 -7.35 -6.19 -2.06
N LEU A 46 -7.67 -5.18 -2.86
CA LEU A 46 -7.95 -5.28 -4.30
C LEU A 46 -6.80 -4.83 -5.19
N VAL A 47 -6.01 -3.87 -4.72
CA VAL A 47 -4.90 -3.28 -5.48
C VAL A 47 -3.68 -3.17 -4.58
N ASN A 48 -2.54 -3.55 -5.11
CA ASN A 48 -1.21 -3.24 -4.61
C ASN A 48 -0.31 -3.03 -5.82
N ASN A 49 -0.34 -1.81 -6.32
CA ASN A 49 0.46 -1.39 -7.46
C ASN A 49 1.75 -0.72 -6.98
N ASP A 50 2.83 -1.05 -7.66
CA ASP A 50 4.17 -0.55 -7.45
C ASP A 50 4.52 0.29 -8.69
N ASP A 51 4.42 1.63 -8.53
CA ASP A 51 4.35 2.58 -9.62
C ASP A 51 5.58 3.50 -9.65
N GLN A 52 6.19 3.61 -10.83
CA GLN A 52 7.20 4.62 -11.11
C GLN A 52 6.67 5.57 -12.19
N VAL A 53 6.57 6.85 -11.85
CA VAL A 53 6.02 7.89 -12.71
C VAL A 53 7.11 8.89 -13.08
N ALA A 54 7.29 9.13 -14.38
CA ALA A 54 8.30 10.03 -14.90
C ALA A 54 8.04 11.50 -14.48
N PRO A 55 9.08 12.33 -14.37
CA PRO A 55 8.96 13.75 -14.02
C PRO A 55 7.97 14.51 -14.92
N GLY A 56 7.18 15.40 -14.33
CA GLY A 56 6.22 16.26 -15.05
C GLY A 56 5.02 15.52 -15.64
N THR A 57 4.81 14.26 -15.27
CA THR A 57 3.72 13.41 -15.77
C THR A 57 2.93 12.81 -14.61
N GLY A 58 1.92 12.02 -14.90
CA GLY A 58 1.14 11.29 -13.91
C GLY A 58 -0.27 10.99 -14.39
N PHE A 59 -1.09 10.55 -13.45
CA PHE A 59 -2.48 10.21 -13.68
C PHE A 59 -3.32 11.48 -13.76
N ASP A 60 -3.95 11.71 -14.93
CA ASP A 60 -4.90 12.80 -15.11
C ASP A 60 -6.15 12.57 -14.26
N THR A 61 -6.98 13.61 -14.14
CA THR A 61 -8.19 13.56 -13.33
C THR A 61 -9.09 12.38 -13.75
N HIS A 62 -9.35 11.50 -12.79
CA HIS A 62 -10.14 10.28 -12.97
C HIS A 62 -11.01 10.00 -11.74
N PRO A 63 -12.12 9.23 -11.89
CA PRO A 63 -13.06 8.97 -10.81
C PRO A 63 -12.73 7.74 -9.99
N HIS A 64 -13.11 7.80 -8.69
CA HIS A 64 -13.23 6.64 -7.81
C HIS A 64 -14.53 6.69 -7.04
N ARG A 65 -14.98 5.51 -6.59
CA ARG A 65 -16.16 5.35 -5.75
C ARG A 65 -15.98 4.14 -4.83
N ASP A 66 -16.48 4.27 -3.58
CA ASP A 66 -16.52 3.21 -2.58
C ASP A 66 -15.19 2.43 -2.48
N MET A 67 -14.09 3.19 -2.26
CA MET A 67 -12.75 2.66 -2.15
C MET A 67 -11.93 3.48 -1.15
N GLU A 68 -11.15 2.81 -0.33
CA GLU A 68 -10.11 3.41 0.51
C GLU A 68 -8.78 3.24 -0.22
N ILE A 69 -8.17 4.34 -0.64
CA ILE A 69 -6.92 4.37 -1.39
C ILE A 69 -5.83 4.91 -0.50
N VAL A 70 -4.82 4.09 -0.23
CA VAL A 70 -3.63 4.46 0.55
C VAL A 70 -2.44 4.55 -0.39
N THR A 71 -1.74 5.69 -0.34
CA THR A 71 -0.52 5.94 -1.11
C THR A 71 0.67 6.03 -0.17
N TRP A 72 1.73 5.27 -0.48
CA TRP A 72 2.99 5.24 0.24
C TRP A 72 4.14 5.50 -0.71
N VAL A 73 4.77 6.67 -0.58
CA VAL A 73 5.88 7.07 -1.45
C VAL A 73 7.19 6.47 -0.92
N LEU A 74 7.93 5.85 -1.81
CA LEU A 74 9.24 5.28 -1.54
C LEU A 74 10.35 6.28 -1.89
N ARG A 75 10.23 6.99 -3.02
CA ARG A 75 11.21 7.96 -3.51
C ARG A 75 10.52 9.06 -4.29
N GLY A 76 11.06 10.28 -4.21
CA GLY A 76 10.50 11.45 -4.87
C GLY A 76 9.28 11.99 -4.15
N SER A 77 8.42 12.68 -4.86
CA SER A 77 7.17 13.21 -4.32
C SER A 77 6.04 13.16 -5.35
N LEU A 78 4.83 12.95 -4.86
CA LEU A 78 3.60 12.83 -5.65
C LEU A 78 2.64 13.94 -5.23
N VAL A 79 2.12 14.70 -6.20
CA VAL A 79 1.11 15.73 -5.96
C VAL A 79 -0.27 15.15 -6.15
N HIS A 80 -1.09 15.19 -5.11
CA HIS A 80 -2.49 14.83 -5.14
C HIS A 80 -3.36 16.10 -5.20
N GLN A 81 -4.39 16.07 -6.04
CA GLN A 81 -5.47 17.07 -6.06
C GLN A 81 -6.81 16.37 -6.29
N ASP A 82 -7.83 16.78 -5.53
CA ASP A 82 -9.16 16.18 -5.66
C ASP A 82 -10.31 17.19 -5.79
N SER A 83 -11.47 16.69 -6.19
CA SER A 83 -12.67 17.49 -6.44
C SER A 83 -13.36 18.02 -5.18
N THR A 84 -12.93 17.63 -3.99
CA THR A 84 -13.40 18.16 -2.71
C THR A 84 -12.51 19.29 -2.19
N GLY A 85 -11.48 19.66 -2.94
CA GLY A 85 -10.60 20.79 -2.67
C GLY A 85 -9.33 20.43 -1.87
N ASN A 86 -9.07 19.14 -1.64
CA ASN A 86 -7.78 18.74 -1.06
C ASN A 86 -6.68 18.80 -2.10
N SER A 87 -5.53 19.26 -1.67
CA SER A 87 -4.28 19.28 -2.42
C SER A 87 -3.14 19.01 -1.48
N GLY A 88 -2.23 18.10 -1.84
CA GLY A 88 -1.11 17.73 -0.99
C GLY A 88 0.06 17.17 -1.78
N VAL A 89 1.25 17.30 -1.20
CA VAL A 89 2.47 16.64 -1.66
C VAL A 89 2.74 15.47 -0.75
N ILE A 90 2.88 14.28 -1.34
CA ILE A 90 3.13 13.02 -0.64
C ILE A 90 4.59 12.65 -0.90
N TYR A 91 5.33 12.33 0.15
CA TYR A 91 6.77 12.02 0.11
C TYR A 91 7.11 10.88 1.08
N PRO A 92 8.33 10.31 1.04
CA PRO A 92 8.70 9.20 1.92
C PRO A 92 8.51 9.53 3.41
N GLY A 93 7.78 8.66 4.12
CA GLY A 93 7.42 8.85 5.54
C GLY A 93 6.07 9.51 5.77
N LEU A 94 5.45 10.11 4.75
CA LEU A 94 4.09 10.65 4.83
C LEU A 94 3.09 9.60 4.35
N ALA A 95 2.25 9.10 5.25
CA ALA A 95 1.10 8.29 4.89
C ALA A 95 -0.02 9.17 4.34
N GLN A 96 -0.65 8.75 3.25
CA GLN A 96 -1.80 9.46 2.66
C GLN A 96 -2.93 8.48 2.38
N ARG A 97 -4.15 8.90 2.67
CA ARG A 97 -5.37 8.19 2.33
C ARG A 97 -6.40 9.10 1.69
N MET A 98 -7.00 8.63 0.59
CA MET A 98 -8.22 9.17 0.01
C MET A 98 -9.35 8.15 0.18
N SER A 99 -10.44 8.53 0.86
CA SER A 99 -11.70 7.79 0.83
C SER A 99 -12.53 8.27 -0.33
N ALA A 100 -12.82 7.40 -1.29
CA ALA A 100 -13.60 7.78 -2.46
C ALA A 100 -15.10 7.99 -2.15
N GLY A 101 -15.64 7.26 -1.17
CA GLY A 101 -17.01 7.37 -0.71
C GLY A 101 -18.02 7.33 -1.86
N ARG A 102 -19.04 8.18 -1.83
CA ARG A 102 -20.06 8.26 -2.88
C ARG A 102 -19.56 8.72 -4.27
N GLY A 103 -18.30 9.11 -4.37
CA GLY A 103 -17.63 9.49 -5.61
C GLY A 103 -16.71 10.69 -5.44
N ILE A 104 -15.52 10.61 -6.00
CA ILE A 104 -14.51 11.65 -6.03
C ILE A 104 -13.77 11.61 -7.37
N MET A 105 -13.34 12.76 -7.85
CA MET A 105 -12.39 12.90 -8.95
C MET A 105 -11.06 13.32 -8.36
N HIS A 106 -9.95 12.70 -8.78
CA HIS A 106 -8.62 13.12 -8.38
C HIS A 106 -7.57 12.94 -9.48
N SER A 107 -6.44 13.60 -9.30
CA SER A 107 -5.23 13.45 -10.11
C SER A 107 -4.02 13.22 -9.21
N GLU A 108 -3.03 12.51 -9.75
CA GLU A 108 -1.77 12.20 -9.06
C GLU A 108 -0.61 12.43 -10.03
N LYS A 109 0.24 13.40 -9.72
CA LYS A 109 1.30 13.88 -10.63
C LYS A 109 2.67 13.83 -9.95
N ASN A 110 3.68 13.47 -10.70
CA ASN A 110 5.07 13.76 -10.36
C ASN A 110 5.39 15.22 -10.72
N ASP A 111 4.83 16.14 -9.94
CA ASP A 111 4.72 17.56 -10.26
C ASP A 111 4.89 18.42 -8.99
N SER A 112 5.71 17.96 -8.04
CA SER A 112 5.88 18.58 -6.73
C SER A 112 6.36 20.03 -6.78
N TRP A 113 7.13 20.39 -7.81
CA TRP A 113 7.63 21.75 -8.06
C TRP A 113 6.51 22.76 -8.33
N THR A 114 5.36 22.33 -8.84
CA THR A 114 4.19 23.21 -9.08
C THR A 114 3.65 23.80 -7.78
N LEU A 115 3.67 23.01 -6.70
CA LEU A 115 3.19 23.44 -5.38
C LEU A 115 4.30 24.00 -4.48
N THR A 116 5.51 23.46 -4.60
CA THR A 116 6.65 23.85 -3.76
C THR A 116 7.47 24.99 -4.32
N GLY A 117 7.34 25.28 -5.63
CA GLY A 117 8.16 26.28 -6.31
C GLY A 117 9.58 25.82 -6.61
N ASP A 118 9.90 24.55 -6.38
CA ASP A 118 11.19 23.98 -6.72
C ASP A 118 11.39 23.90 -8.24
N PRO A 119 12.56 24.30 -8.76
CA PRO A 119 12.84 24.21 -10.18
C PRO A 119 13.06 22.75 -10.58
N THR A 120 12.21 22.24 -11.44
CA THR A 120 12.30 20.94 -12.11
C THR A 120 12.63 19.73 -11.22
N HIS A 121 11.64 19.00 -10.85
CA HIS A 121 11.77 17.65 -10.34
C HIS A 121 12.21 16.71 -11.48
N GLN A 122 13.44 16.23 -11.44
CA GLN A 122 14.06 15.46 -12.53
C GLN A 122 13.99 13.94 -12.29
N GLU A 123 13.56 13.51 -11.10
CA GLU A 123 13.56 12.12 -10.71
C GLU A 123 12.16 11.50 -10.85
N PRO A 124 12.07 10.23 -11.28
CA PRO A 124 10.80 9.51 -11.16
C PRO A 124 10.35 9.43 -9.71
N VAL A 125 9.07 9.65 -9.47
CA VAL A 125 8.46 9.27 -8.20
C VAL A 125 8.19 7.76 -8.20
N HIS A 126 8.53 7.10 -7.09
CA HIS A 126 8.27 5.68 -6.87
C HIS A 126 7.37 5.53 -5.64
N PHE A 127 6.22 4.89 -5.80
CA PHE A 127 5.25 4.72 -4.73
C PHE A 127 4.47 3.41 -4.87
N VAL A 128 3.92 2.97 -3.74
CA VAL A 128 2.97 1.86 -3.69
C VAL A 128 1.58 2.42 -3.45
N GLN A 129 0.65 2.09 -4.35
CA GLN A 129 -0.75 2.43 -4.19
C GLN A 129 -1.55 1.18 -3.86
N MET A 130 -2.31 1.24 -2.75
CA MET A 130 -3.04 0.12 -2.20
C MET A 130 -4.52 0.48 -2.02
N TRP A 131 -5.42 -0.40 -2.47
CA TRP A 131 -6.85 -0.18 -2.37
C TRP A 131 -7.51 -1.28 -1.57
N VAL A 132 -8.26 -0.88 -0.53
CA VAL A 132 -9.12 -1.79 0.23
C VAL A 132 -10.56 -1.32 0.13
N VAL A 133 -11.51 -2.28 0.17
CA VAL A 133 -12.93 -1.93 0.19
C VAL A 133 -13.30 -1.29 1.53
N PRO A 134 -14.17 -0.26 1.55
CA PRO A 134 -14.76 0.20 2.80
C PRO A 134 -15.80 -0.82 3.31
N ASP A 135 -16.10 -0.78 4.60
CA ASP A 135 -17.21 -1.57 5.20
C ASP A 135 -18.54 -0.84 5.17
N GLU A 136 -18.57 0.40 4.69
CA GLU A 136 -19.77 1.21 4.47
C GLU A 136 -19.68 1.94 3.14
N SER A 137 -20.68 1.76 2.28
CA SER A 137 -20.75 2.39 0.95
C SER A 137 -21.48 3.73 0.99
N GLY A 138 -21.19 4.59 -0.01
CA GLY A 138 -21.89 5.84 -0.23
C GLY A 138 -21.64 6.94 0.80
N VAL A 139 -20.63 6.78 1.65
CA VAL A 139 -20.21 7.80 2.61
C VAL A 139 -19.59 9.03 1.92
N ASP A 140 -19.42 10.12 2.66
CA ASP A 140 -18.76 11.30 2.11
C ASP A 140 -17.30 11.01 1.78
N PRO A 141 -16.77 11.51 0.65
CA PRO A 141 -15.35 11.47 0.37
C PRO A 141 -14.53 12.13 1.47
N GLY A 142 -13.27 11.71 1.60
CA GLY A 142 -12.39 12.28 2.61
C GLY A 142 -10.92 12.11 2.27
N TYR A 143 -10.10 12.95 2.89
CA TYR A 143 -8.65 12.97 2.72
C TYR A 143 -7.97 13.03 4.08
N GLN A 144 -6.87 12.32 4.23
CA GLN A 144 -6.03 12.39 5.42
C GLN A 144 -4.57 12.12 5.04
N GLN A 145 -3.65 12.84 5.67
CA GLN A 145 -2.22 12.56 5.63
C GLN A 145 -1.61 12.72 7.00
N LEU A 146 -0.55 11.96 7.29
CA LEU A 146 0.15 11.96 8.56
C LEU A 146 1.60 11.55 8.36
N GLU A 147 2.55 12.29 8.93
CA GLU A 147 3.94 11.88 9.02
C GLU A 147 4.13 10.80 10.09
N ILE A 148 4.78 9.71 9.70
CA ILE A 148 5.07 8.55 10.57
C ILE A 148 6.51 8.06 10.44
N ASP A 149 7.38 8.82 9.78
CA ASP A 149 8.76 8.40 9.47
C ASP A 149 9.57 8.06 10.72
N ASP A 150 9.46 8.86 11.77
CA ASP A 150 10.14 8.63 13.05
C ASP A 150 9.70 7.33 13.72
N GLU A 151 8.45 6.93 13.55
CA GLU A 151 7.91 5.68 14.08
C GLU A 151 8.54 4.48 13.36
N LEU A 152 8.71 4.56 12.05
CA LEU A 152 9.32 3.50 11.24
C LEU A 152 10.80 3.29 11.56
N LEU A 153 11.50 4.34 12.00
CA LEU A 153 12.92 4.25 12.39
C LEU A 153 13.14 3.46 13.70
N ARG A 154 12.08 3.18 14.45
CA ARG A 154 12.16 2.42 15.72
C ARG A 154 12.36 0.92 15.55
N GLY A 155 12.39 0.40 14.32
CA GLY A 155 12.78 -0.99 14.02
C GLY A 155 11.70 -2.04 14.33
N GLY A 156 10.42 -1.66 14.29
CA GLY A 156 9.29 -2.57 14.49
C GLY A 156 8.18 -2.40 13.46
N LEU A 157 7.12 -3.22 13.52
CA LEU A 157 5.91 -3.01 12.75
C LEU A 157 5.08 -1.87 13.36
N VAL A 158 4.93 -0.77 12.62
CA VAL A 158 4.11 0.38 13.00
C VAL A 158 2.83 0.40 12.18
N THR A 159 1.72 0.79 12.80
CA THR A 159 0.45 1.00 12.10
C THR A 159 0.54 2.28 11.28
N ILE A 160 0.40 2.16 9.95
CA ILE A 160 0.38 3.26 8.99
C ILE A 160 -1.06 3.76 8.78
N ALA A 161 -1.97 2.81 8.56
CA ALA A 161 -3.38 3.09 8.34
C ALA A 161 -4.24 2.00 8.98
N SER A 162 -5.32 2.36 9.65
CA SER A 162 -6.20 1.37 10.26
C SER A 162 -7.63 1.87 10.43
N GLY A 163 -8.59 0.96 10.28
CA GLY A 163 -9.96 1.12 10.72
C GLY A 163 -10.32 0.23 11.90
N MET A 164 -9.36 -0.58 12.39
CA MET A 164 -9.58 -1.53 13.46
C MET A 164 -9.73 -0.81 14.81
N PRO A 165 -10.76 -1.16 15.62
CA PRO A 165 -11.01 -0.49 16.90
C PRO A 165 -9.83 -0.54 17.88
N GLU A 166 -9.05 -1.61 17.87
CA GLU A 166 -7.85 -1.79 18.72
C GLU A 166 -6.72 -0.81 18.38
N HIS A 167 -6.77 -0.15 17.22
CA HIS A 167 -5.81 0.87 16.80
C HIS A 167 -6.37 2.30 16.91
N ALA A 168 -7.50 2.51 17.59
CA ALA A 168 -8.14 3.83 17.68
C ALA A 168 -7.22 4.92 18.27
N ASP A 169 -6.30 4.52 19.16
CA ASP A 169 -5.32 5.40 19.80
C ASP A 169 -3.95 5.40 19.09
N ALA A 170 -3.81 4.68 17.97
CA ALA A 170 -2.56 4.63 17.24
C ALA A 170 -2.32 5.94 16.46
N THR A 171 -1.05 6.35 16.35
CA THR A 171 -0.64 7.42 15.45
C THR A 171 -0.62 6.90 14.02
N ALA A 172 -1.79 6.89 13.38
CA ALA A 172 -2.02 6.32 12.06
C ALA A 172 -3.14 7.06 11.33
N ILE A 173 -3.18 6.96 10.00
CA ILE A 173 -4.34 7.42 9.24
C ILE A 173 -5.50 6.43 9.39
N THR A 174 -6.73 6.93 9.32
CA THR A 174 -7.93 6.09 9.43
C THR A 174 -8.38 5.61 8.06
N VAL A 175 -8.62 4.30 7.90
CA VAL A 175 -9.35 3.72 6.76
C VAL A 175 -10.74 3.30 7.21
N ARG A 176 -11.74 3.42 6.32
CA ARG A 176 -13.13 3.11 6.62
C ARG A 176 -13.42 1.61 6.42
N ASN A 177 -12.62 0.79 7.07
CA ASN A 177 -12.83 -0.64 7.17
C ASN A 177 -12.33 -1.14 8.53
N ARG A 178 -13.24 -1.54 9.40
CA ARG A 178 -12.95 -1.98 10.78
C ARG A 178 -12.21 -3.31 10.87
N TYR A 179 -11.94 -3.95 9.76
CA TYR A 179 -11.27 -5.26 9.67
C TYR A 179 -9.91 -5.19 8.99
N ALA A 180 -9.40 -3.99 8.68
CA ALA A 180 -8.17 -3.83 7.94
C ALA A 180 -7.22 -2.85 8.60
N ALA A 181 -5.94 -3.20 8.62
CA ALA A 181 -4.84 -2.31 8.99
C ALA A 181 -3.64 -2.52 8.05
N LEU A 182 -3.03 -1.42 7.63
CA LEU A 182 -1.72 -1.40 6.99
C LEU A 182 -0.66 -1.14 8.05
N ARG A 183 0.33 -2.00 8.11
CA ARG A 183 1.53 -1.84 8.93
C ARG A 183 2.76 -1.69 8.05
N GLY A 184 3.77 -0.98 8.55
CA GLY A 184 5.06 -0.85 7.88
C GLY A 184 6.23 -1.04 8.81
N ALA A 185 7.39 -1.36 8.24
CA ALA A 185 8.65 -1.43 8.95
C ALA A 185 9.80 -1.01 8.03
N ARG A 186 10.76 -0.27 8.59
CA ARG A 186 12.09 -0.02 8.01
C ARG A 186 13.11 -0.77 8.84
N MET A 187 13.87 -1.65 8.21
CA MET A 187 14.71 -2.62 8.87
C MET A 187 16.16 -2.48 8.40
N GLN A 188 17.10 -2.62 9.33
CA GLN A 188 18.50 -2.78 9.04
C GLN A 188 18.87 -4.28 8.95
N PRO A 189 19.99 -4.64 8.30
CA PRO A 189 20.43 -6.03 8.25
C PRO A 189 20.51 -6.65 9.65
N GLY A 190 19.84 -7.80 9.84
CA GLY A 190 19.75 -8.50 11.12
C GLY A 190 18.52 -8.15 11.97
N ASP A 191 17.82 -7.04 11.67
CA ASP A 191 16.56 -6.75 12.35
C ASP A 191 15.53 -7.83 12.04
N THR A 192 14.73 -8.18 13.02
CA THR A 192 13.68 -9.19 12.91
C THR A 192 12.36 -8.65 13.45
N ILE A 193 11.30 -8.84 12.68
CA ILE A 193 9.92 -8.58 13.12
C ILE A 193 9.12 -9.87 13.08
N GLU A 194 8.05 -9.93 13.88
CA GLU A 194 7.04 -10.98 13.83
C GLU A 194 5.78 -10.45 13.13
N LEU A 195 5.26 -11.21 12.17
CA LEU A 195 4.01 -10.87 11.50
C LEU A 195 2.83 -11.09 12.45
N PRO A 196 1.77 -10.27 12.38
CA PRO A 196 0.55 -10.54 13.15
C PRO A 196 -0.10 -11.86 12.72
N GLU A 197 -0.97 -12.40 13.57
CA GLU A 197 -1.86 -13.50 13.20
C GLU A 197 -3.19 -12.95 12.71
N ALA A 198 -3.60 -13.31 11.49
CA ALA A 198 -4.86 -12.88 10.92
C ALA A 198 -5.41 -13.89 9.90
N PRO A 199 -6.74 -13.86 9.63
CA PRO A 199 -7.33 -14.66 8.56
C PRO A 199 -6.68 -14.40 7.19
N TYR A 200 -6.24 -13.16 6.93
CA TYR A 200 -5.58 -12.76 5.69
C TYR A 200 -4.45 -11.78 6.00
N LEU A 201 -3.22 -12.07 5.51
CA LEU A 201 -2.12 -11.10 5.48
C LEU A 201 -1.60 -10.97 4.05
N HIS A 202 -1.19 -9.77 3.71
CA HIS A 202 -0.45 -9.50 2.49
C HIS A 202 0.84 -8.77 2.85
N LEU A 203 1.96 -9.49 2.81
CA LEU A 203 3.30 -8.92 2.97
C LEU A 203 3.82 -8.51 1.60
N PHE A 204 4.30 -7.29 1.48
CA PHE A 204 4.98 -6.77 0.31
C PHE A 204 6.35 -6.22 0.69
N VAL A 205 7.37 -6.48 -0.13
CA VAL A 205 8.75 -5.98 0.03
C VAL A 205 8.97 -4.87 -1.00
N PRO A 206 8.65 -3.60 -0.72
CA PRO A 206 8.86 -2.51 -1.67
C PRO A 206 10.33 -2.14 -1.87
N ARG A 207 11.20 -2.50 -0.92
CA ARG A 207 12.65 -2.30 -0.98
C ARG A 207 13.41 -3.35 -0.22
N GLY A 208 14.60 -3.67 -0.74
CA GLY A 208 15.57 -4.50 -0.06
C GLY A 208 15.27 -5.99 -0.16
N ALA A 209 15.85 -6.75 0.77
CA ALA A 209 15.68 -8.20 0.84
C ALA A 209 15.56 -8.67 2.27
N VAL A 210 14.70 -9.68 2.46
CA VAL A 210 14.43 -10.28 3.77
C VAL A 210 14.37 -11.79 3.65
N THR A 211 14.48 -12.49 4.77
CA THR A 211 14.18 -13.91 4.88
C THR A 211 12.90 -14.10 5.68
N LEU A 212 11.93 -14.77 5.08
CA LEU A 212 10.69 -15.17 5.74
C LEU A 212 10.85 -16.58 6.34
N GLU A 213 10.55 -16.70 7.62
CA GLU A 213 10.58 -18.00 8.31
C GLU A 213 9.68 -19.02 7.62
N GLY A 214 10.23 -20.20 7.32
CA GLY A 214 9.49 -21.28 6.64
C GLY A 214 9.31 -21.12 5.13
N ALA A 215 9.67 -19.96 4.54
CA ALA A 215 9.47 -19.69 3.11
C ALA A 215 10.75 -19.26 2.38
N GLY A 216 11.79 -18.81 3.11
CA GLY A 216 13.08 -18.43 2.54
C GLY A 216 13.18 -16.98 2.08
N PRO A 217 14.10 -16.65 1.14
CA PRO A 217 14.40 -15.27 0.76
C PRO A 217 13.28 -14.64 -0.07
N LEU A 218 13.03 -13.37 0.25
CA LEU A 218 12.18 -12.46 -0.52
C LEU A 218 13.00 -11.23 -0.91
N HIS A 219 12.76 -10.73 -2.10
CA HIS A 219 13.46 -9.59 -2.69
C HIS A 219 12.48 -8.46 -3.03
N GLU A 220 13.02 -7.31 -3.38
CA GLU A 220 12.24 -6.16 -3.82
C GLU A 220 11.20 -6.53 -4.88
N GLY A 221 9.95 -6.12 -4.63
CA GLY A 221 8.80 -6.43 -5.47
C GLY A 221 8.11 -7.77 -5.19
N ASP A 222 8.69 -8.65 -4.36
CA ASP A 222 8.04 -9.89 -3.95
C ASP A 222 6.89 -9.61 -2.97
N ALA A 223 5.86 -10.43 -3.05
CA ALA A 223 4.75 -10.43 -2.10
C ALA A 223 4.47 -11.82 -1.56
N VAL A 224 3.86 -11.89 -0.39
CA VAL A 224 3.40 -13.15 0.21
C VAL A 224 1.96 -12.97 0.71
N ARG A 225 1.11 -13.91 0.34
CA ARG A 225 -0.27 -14.00 0.81
C ARG A 225 -0.38 -15.11 1.83
N PHE A 226 -0.91 -14.77 2.99
CA PHE A 226 -1.18 -15.73 4.06
C PHE A 226 -2.69 -15.85 4.24
N THR A 227 -3.18 -17.06 4.34
CA THR A 227 -4.58 -17.35 4.70
C THR A 227 -4.58 -18.19 5.96
N ALA A 228 -5.31 -17.76 6.98
CA ALA A 228 -5.41 -18.41 8.31
C ALA A 228 -4.01 -18.77 8.89
N SER A 229 -3.05 -17.87 8.72
CA SER A 229 -1.64 -18.05 9.08
C SER A 229 -1.06 -16.69 9.48
N GLY A 230 0.00 -16.70 10.30
CA GLY A 230 0.70 -15.53 10.81
C GLY A 230 1.72 -15.96 11.85
N GLY A 231 2.34 -14.99 12.54
CA GLY A 231 3.35 -15.26 13.57
C GLY A 231 4.74 -15.62 13.01
N GLN A 232 4.91 -15.67 11.67
CA GLN A 232 6.24 -15.93 11.11
C GLN A 232 7.16 -14.74 11.31
N ARG A 233 8.43 -15.04 11.54
CA ARG A 233 9.48 -14.01 11.63
C ARG A 233 9.99 -13.64 10.25
N VAL A 234 10.20 -12.33 10.07
CA VAL A 234 10.85 -11.75 8.89
C VAL A 234 12.13 -11.07 9.33
N THR A 235 13.25 -11.51 8.78
CA THR A 235 14.59 -10.98 9.11
C THR A 235 15.17 -10.26 7.90
N ALA A 236 15.59 -9.02 8.06
CA ALA A 236 16.24 -8.25 7.00
C ALA A 236 17.65 -8.77 6.72
N THR A 237 17.98 -8.94 5.45
CA THR A 237 19.33 -9.31 4.99
C THR A 237 20.10 -8.13 4.43
N GLU A 238 19.39 -7.05 4.09
CA GLU A 238 19.92 -5.73 3.71
C GLU A 238 18.94 -4.64 4.20
N PRO A 239 19.28 -3.34 4.09
CA PRO A 239 18.33 -2.28 4.42
C PRO A 239 17.04 -2.46 3.65
N SER A 240 15.92 -2.65 4.35
CA SER A 240 14.65 -3.09 3.77
C SER A 240 13.48 -2.27 4.28
N GLU A 241 12.44 -2.21 3.48
CA GLU A 241 11.13 -1.67 3.85
C GLU A 241 10.05 -2.72 3.60
N LEU A 242 9.11 -2.84 4.51
CA LEU A 242 7.99 -3.80 4.44
C LEU A 242 6.66 -3.07 4.58
N LEU A 243 5.68 -3.53 3.80
CA LEU A 243 4.28 -3.16 3.93
C LEU A 243 3.46 -4.43 4.19
N VAL A 244 2.65 -4.43 5.24
CA VAL A 244 1.86 -5.59 5.65
C VAL A 244 0.41 -5.17 5.85
N TRP A 245 -0.48 -5.65 5.00
CA TRP A 245 -1.92 -5.59 5.26
C TRP A 245 -2.32 -6.73 6.18
N GLU A 246 -2.92 -6.39 7.31
CA GLU A 246 -3.59 -7.28 8.26
C GLU A 246 -5.10 -7.14 8.07
N MET A 247 -5.78 -8.26 7.76
CA MET A 247 -7.21 -8.22 7.42
C MET A 247 -7.95 -9.36 8.10
N HIS A 248 -8.99 -8.98 8.87
CA HIS A 248 -9.82 -9.91 9.65
C HIS A 248 -11.15 -10.28 8.98
N ALA A 249 -11.32 -9.87 7.71
CA ALA A 249 -12.44 -10.25 6.85
C ALA A 249 -11.99 -10.45 5.39
N GLY A 250 -12.81 -11.07 4.59
CA GLY A 250 -12.70 -11.17 3.13
C GLY A 250 -13.91 -10.58 2.44
N LEU A 251 -13.88 -10.40 1.11
CA LEU A 251 -14.97 -9.77 0.33
C LEU A 251 -16.34 -10.46 0.48
N ALA A 252 -16.36 -11.76 0.76
CA ALA A 252 -17.62 -12.51 0.95
C ALA A 252 -18.30 -12.26 2.30
N ALA A 253 -17.67 -11.50 3.20
CA ALA A 253 -18.14 -11.20 4.56
C ALA A 253 -18.35 -9.69 4.81
N ALA A 254 -18.09 -8.85 3.79
CA ALA A 254 -18.25 -7.40 3.85
C ALA A 254 -19.65 -6.97 3.36
#